data_7acacf7ac5b26be6e02ab62a51a11177
#
_entry.id   7acacf7ac5b26be6e02ab62a51a11177
#
_cell.length_a   1.000
_cell.length_b   1.000
_cell.length_c   1.000
_cell.angle_alpha   90.00
_cell.angle_beta   90.00
_cell.angle_gamma   90.00
#
_symmetry.space_group_name_H-M   'P 1'
#
loop_
_entity.id
_entity.type
_entity.pdbx_description
1 polymer ?
#
loop_
_entity_poly.entity_id
_entity_poly.type
_entity_poly.pdbx_seq_one_letter_code
_entity_poly.pdbx_strand_id
1 'polypeptide(L)'
;MKKVVLFGAGQVGAMTARLLGPDYMIVCAADNSPEKWETELAGIPVTSPENSLISAPDTFCLCVLDPEREAQMRRQLEDIGFNGEIITPASLKIFDARTATMRLIAEQINASGVPGDVAELGVFRGDFAVQINAAFSDRTIHLFDTFEGFCAAD
;
A
#
# COMPACT_ATOMS: atom_id res chain seq x y z
N MET A 1 1.95 10.51 -9.84
CA MET A 1 2.54 9.51 -8.93
C MET A 1 3.06 10.25 -7.71
N LYS A 2 2.55 9.94 -6.51
CA LYS A 2 2.93 10.62 -5.26
C LYS A 2 4.25 10.06 -4.75
N LYS A 3 5.16 10.94 -4.32
CA LYS A 3 6.40 10.53 -3.64
C LYS A 3 6.08 10.07 -2.23
N VAL A 4 6.47 8.85 -1.88
CA VAL A 4 6.21 8.29 -0.55
C VAL A 4 7.49 7.87 0.14
N VAL A 5 7.59 8.18 1.44
CA VAL A 5 8.59 7.64 2.35
C VAL A 5 7.95 6.52 3.17
N LEU A 6 8.60 5.36 3.25
CA LEU A 6 8.19 4.27 4.14
C LEU A 6 8.80 4.50 5.52
N PHE A 7 8.02 4.89 6.52
CA PHE A 7 8.53 5.09 7.87
C PHE A 7 8.37 3.80 8.69
N GLY A 8 9.49 3.18 9.03
CA GLY A 8 9.63 1.89 9.66
C GLY A 8 10.32 0.88 8.74
N ALA A 9 11.66 0.81 8.79
CA ALA A 9 12.47 -0.10 7.98
C ALA A 9 12.57 -1.50 8.62
N GLY A 10 11.44 -2.08 8.94
CA GLY A 10 11.29 -3.44 9.45
C GLY A 10 10.54 -4.33 8.47
N GLN A 11 10.05 -5.47 8.97
CA GLN A 11 9.34 -6.45 8.17
C GLN A 11 8.08 -5.87 7.51
N VAL A 12 7.31 -5.05 8.23
CA VAL A 12 6.12 -4.36 7.70
C VAL A 12 6.51 -3.42 6.55
N GLY A 13 7.59 -2.66 6.70
CA GLY A 13 8.12 -1.80 5.64
C GLY A 13 8.53 -2.56 4.40
N ALA A 14 9.25 -3.68 4.55
CA ALA A 14 9.67 -4.53 3.44
C ALA A 14 8.47 -5.13 2.67
N MET A 15 7.42 -5.53 3.39
CA MET A 15 6.18 -6.01 2.78
C MET A 15 5.43 -4.87 2.07
N THR A 16 5.34 -3.70 2.71
CA THR A 16 4.71 -2.52 2.13
C THR A 16 5.41 -2.09 0.84
N ALA A 17 6.73 -2.12 0.81
CA ALA A 17 7.53 -1.79 -0.36
C ALA A 17 7.19 -2.64 -1.59
N ARG A 18 6.87 -3.93 -1.37
CA ARG A 18 6.51 -4.87 -2.44
C ARG A 18 5.05 -4.76 -2.90
N LEU A 19 4.17 -4.31 -2.02
CA LEU A 19 2.73 -4.34 -2.24
C LEU A 19 2.13 -2.95 -2.52
N LEU A 20 2.92 -1.90 -2.36
CA LEU A 20 2.48 -0.53 -2.63
C LEU A 20 2.15 -0.38 -4.12
N GLY A 21 0.96 0.15 -4.40
CA GLY A 21 0.47 0.26 -5.77
C GLY A 21 1.21 1.29 -6.63
N PRO A 22 0.97 1.30 -7.95
CA PRO A 22 1.71 2.12 -8.92
C PRO A 22 1.48 3.63 -8.79
N ASP A 23 0.50 4.05 -7.97
CA ASP A 23 0.22 5.47 -7.72
C ASP A 23 1.30 6.15 -6.87
N TYR A 24 2.15 5.35 -6.23
CA TYR A 24 3.21 5.80 -5.33
C TYR A 24 4.60 5.50 -5.88
N MET A 25 5.48 6.47 -5.76
CA MET A 25 6.91 6.31 -5.99
C MET A 25 7.64 6.32 -4.64
N ILE A 26 8.17 5.19 -4.22
CA ILE A 26 8.96 5.12 -2.99
C ILE A 26 10.30 5.82 -3.22
N VAL A 27 10.56 6.87 -2.45
CA VAL A 27 11.79 7.68 -2.58
C VAL A 27 12.88 7.24 -1.61
N CYS A 28 12.52 6.84 -0.40
CA CYS A 28 13.40 6.22 0.59
C CYS A 28 12.56 5.54 1.67
N ALA A 29 13.22 4.81 2.55
CA ALA A 29 12.68 4.38 3.84
C ALA A 29 13.29 5.22 4.97
N ALA A 30 12.53 5.44 6.04
CA ALA A 30 12.98 6.10 7.24
C ALA A 30 12.86 5.17 8.44
N ASP A 31 13.78 5.24 9.39
CA ASP A 31 13.71 4.47 10.64
C ASP A 31 14.35 5.28 11.79
N ASN A 32 13.85 5.07 13.01
CA ASN A 32 14.38 5.72 14.21
C ASN A 32 15.67 5.06 14.72
N SER A 33 15.98 3.87 14.24
CA SER A 33 17.16 3.10 14.62
C SER A 33 18.38 3.51 13.79
N PRO A 34 19.38 4.21 14.36
CA PRO A 34 20.55 4.67 13.59
C PRO A 34 21.35 3.56 12.94
N GLU A 35 21.33 2.36 13.50
CA GLU A 35 22.01 1.18 12.94
C GLU A 35 21.44 0.71 11.60
N LYS A 36 20.26 1.18 11.23
CA LYS A 36 19.64 0.90 9.93
C LYS A 36 19.94 1.95 8.87
N TRP A 37 20.42 3.12 9.27
CA TRP A 37 20.73 4.17 8.32
C TRP A 37 21.90 3.77 7.44
N GLU A 38 21.89 4.27 6.21
CA GLU A 38 22.85 3.90 5.16
C GLU A 38 22.81 2.41 4.74
N THR A 39 21.75 1.68 5.18
CA THR A 39 21.44 0.34 4.68
C THR A 39 20.31 0.39 3.66
N GLU A 40 19.86 -0.77 3.19
CA GLU A 40 18.74 -0.88 2.26
C GLU A 40 17.61 -1.75 2.81
N LEU A 41 16.38 -1.30 2.58
CA LEU A 41 15.15 -2.04 2.80
C LEU A 41 14.62 -2.50 1.44
N ALA A 42 14.79 -3.76 1.07
CA ALA A 42 14.34 -4.30 -0.22
C ALA A 42 14.85 -3.48 -1.44
N GLY A 43 16.11 -3.02 -1.39
CA GLY A 43 16.72 -2.18 -2.43
C GLY A 43 16.39 -0.69 -2.33
N ILE A 44 15.73 -0.24 -1.25
CA ILE A 44 15.36 1.15 -0.99
C ILE A 44 16.30 1.70 0.10
N PRO A 45 16.96 2.84 -0.11
CA PRO A 45 17.86 3.40 0.88
C PRO A 45 17.13 3.80 2.17
N VAL A 46 17.74 3.49 3.33
CA VAL A 46 17.21 3.82 4.65
C VAL A 46 17.94 5.02 5.22
N THR A 47 17.22 5.97 5.80
CA THR A 47 17.77 7.18 6.41
C THR A 47 17.02 7.55 7.69
N SER A 48 17.42 8.64 8.37
CA SER A 48 16.62 9.17 9.47
C SER A 48 15.33 9.82 9.00
N PRO A 49 14.29 9.93 9.86
CA PRO A 49 13.05 10.63 9.50
C PRO A 49 13.30 12.07 9.04
N GLU A 50 14.20 12.80 9.70
CA GLU A 50 14.55 14.18 9.36
C GLU A 50 15.20 14.26 7.97
N ASN A 51 16.18 13.39 7.68
CA ASN A 51 16.88 13.39 6.40
C ASN A 51 15.95 12.95 5.25
N SER A 52 14.93 12.14 5.53
CA SER A 52 13.98 11.70 4.51
C SER A 52 13.18 12.86 3.90
N LEU A 53 13.02 13.99 4.64
CA LEU A 53 12.35 15.20 4.15
C LEU A 53 13.10 15.88 2.99
N ILE A 54 14.41 15.64 2.84
CA ILE A 54 15.23 16.17 1.72
C ILE A 54 14.67 15.72 0.37
N SER A 55 14.05 14.54 0.31
CA SER A 55 13.42 14.01 -0.90
C SER A 55 12.12 14.74 -1.28
N ALA A 56 11.65 15.69 -0.46
CA ALA A 56 10.37 16.39 -0.59
C ALA A 56 9.20 15.42 -0.85
N PRO A 57 8.88 14.53 0.11
CA PRO A 57 7.81 13.56 -0.05
C PRO A 57 6.43 14.23 0.03
N ASP A 58 5.49 13.73 -0.76
CA ASP A 58 4.07 14.10 -0.67
C ASP A 58 3.38 13.34 0.48
N THR A 59 3.87 12.14 0.79
CA THR A 59 3.21 11.18 1.67
C THR A 59 4.22 10.42 2.52
N PHE A 60 3.87 10.16 3.77
CA PHE A 60 4.52 9.13 4.59
C PHE A 60 3.59 7.93 4.77
N CYS A 61 4.12 6.73 4.57
CA CYS A 61 3.45 5.48 4.95
C CYS A 61 4.05 4.96 6.25
N LEU A 62 3.27 4.98 7.33
CA LEU A 62 3.72 4.48 8.64
C LEU A 62 3.67 2.95 8.64
N CYS A 63 4.82 2.31 8.48
CA CYS A 63 4.96 0.86 8.35
C CYS A 63 4.99 0.17 9.72
N VAL A 64 3.91 0.32 10.46
CA VAL A 64 3.70 -0.23 11.79
C VAL A 64 2.27 -0.76 11.92
N LEU A 65 2.05 -1.77 12.76
CA LEU A 65 0.72 -2.33 13.03
C LEU A 65 0.22 -2.02 14.46
N ASP A 66 1.11 -1.52 15.32
CA ASP A 66 0.82 -1.13 16.69
C ASP A 66 0.26 0.30 16.70
N PRO A 67 -0.98 0.53 17.22
CA PRO A 67 -1.60 1.85 17.24
C PRO A 67 -0.85 2.89 18.10
N GLU A 68 -0.20 2.46 19.19
CA GLU A 68 0.56 3.37 20.04
C GLU A 68 1.81 3.87 19.34
N ARG A 69 2.51 2.97 18.65
CA ARG A 69 3.66 3.34 17.80
C ARG A 69 3.24 4.21 16.62
N GLU A 70 2.11 3.90 15.98
CA GLU A 70 1.57 4.75 14.91
C GLU A 70 1.36 6.19 15.42
N ALA A 71 0.72 6.35 16.58
CA ALA A 71 0.48 7.65 17.17
C ALA A 71 1.78 8.40 17.54
N GLN A 72 2.82 7.68 17.98
CA GLN A 72 4.14 8.27 18.24
C GLN A 72 4.81 8.75 16.95
N MET A 73 4.77 7.93 15.90
CA MET A 73 5.36 8.27 14.60
C MET A 73 4.65 9.46 13.94
N ARG A 74 3.33 9.58 14.09
CA ARG A 74 2.56 10.75 13.62
C ARG A 74 3.03 12.03 14.30
N ARG A 75 3.11 12.04 15.62
CA ARG A 75 3.61 13.19 16.39
C ARG A 75 5.04 13.56 15.98
N GLN A 76 5.91 12.57 15.81
CA GLN A 76 7.28 12.80 15.37
C GLN A 76 7.33 13.49 13.99
N LEU A 77 6.47 13.10 13.04
CA LEU A 77 6.41 13.74 11.73
C LEU A 77 5.93 15.20 11.83
N GLU A 78 4.97 15.47 12.71
CA GLU A 78 4.51 16.84 13.01
C GLU A 78 5.66 17.67 13.61
N ASP A 79 6.39 17.12 14.58
CA ASP A 79 7.51 17.79 15.26
C ASP A 79 8.66 18.15 14.31
N ILE A 80 8.94 17.31 13.31
CA ILE A 80 9.95 17.61 12.26
C ILE A 80 9.40 18.45 11.11
N GLY A 81 8.14 18.91 11.20
CA GLY A 81 7.54 19.87 10.27
C GLY A 81 6.93 19.25 9.01
N PHE A 82 6.64 17.94 8.99
CA PHE A 82 5.93 17.34 7.86
C PHE A 82 4.42 17.64 7.96
N ASN A 83 3.87 18.20 6.89
CA ASN A 83 2.45 18.59 6.79
C ASN A 83 1.72 17.89 5.61
N GLY A 84 2.35 16.87 5.02
CA GLY A 84 1.77 16.11 3.90
C GLY A 84 0.80 15.02 4.35
N GLU A 85 0.45 14.17 3.42
CA GLU A 85 -0.44 13.04 3.68
C GLU A 85 0.25 11.94 4.50
N ILE A 86 -0.46 11.39 5.48
CA ILE A 86 0.01 10.23 6.26
C ILE A 86 -0.95 9.07 6.04
N ILE A 87 -0.42 7.98 5.48
CA ILE A 87 -1.13 6.73 5.23
C ILE A 87 -0.54 5.59 6.06
N THR A 88 -1.27 4.50 6.16
CA THR A 88 -0.81 3.27 6.80
C THR A 88 -1.08 2.07 5.89
N PRO A 89 -0.37 0.94 6.06
CA PRO A 89 -0.69 -0.29 5.35
C PRO A 89 -2.14 -0.75 5.57
N ALA A 90 -2.71 -0.48 6.75
CA ALA A 90 -4.11 -0.77 7.06
C ALA A 90 -5.07 0.11 6.26
N SER A 91 -4.80 1.43 6.15
CA SER A 91 -5.64 2.34 5.37
C SER A 91 -5.63 2.02 3.87
N LEU A 92 -4.52 1.49 3.38
CA LEU A 92 -4.37 1.03 1.99
C LEU A 92 -4.87 -0.40 1.75
N LYS A 93 -5.37 -1.08 2.78
CA LYS A 93 -5.78 -2.50 2.75
C LYS A 93 -4.67 -3.43 2.20
N ILE A 94 -3.39 -3.05 2.34
CA ILE A 94 -2.24 -3.81 1.83
C ILE A 94 -2.18 -5.22 2.44
N PHE A 95 -2.60 -5.36 3.71
CA PHE A 95 -2.65 -6.64 4.43
C PHE A 95 -4.04 -7.26 4.47
N ASP A 96 -4.97 -6.78 3.67
CA ASP A 96 -6.21 -7.51 3.43
C ASP A 96 -5.88 -8.83 2.73
N ALA A 97 -6.13 -9.95 3.42
CA ALA A 97 -5.83 -11.29 2.92
C ALA A 97 -6.50 -11.57 1.56
N ARG A 98 -7.72 -11.05 1.33
CA ARG A 98 -8.43 -11.17 0.06
C ARG A 98 -7.68 -10.47 -1.06
N THR A 99 -7.26 -9.22 -0.84
CA THR A 99 -6.49 -8.45 -1.82
C THR A 99 -5.10 -9.04 -2.06
N ALA A 100 -4.40 -9.47 -0.99
CA ALA A 100 -3.09 -10.11 -1.12
C ALA A 100 -3.16 -11.42 -1.91
N THR A 101 -4.15 -12.27 -1.62
CA THR A 101 -4.38 -13.53 -2.34
C THR A 101 -4.70 -13.26 -3.81
N MET A 102 -5.56 -12.31 -4.10
CA MET A 102 -5.91 -11.92 -5.48
C MET A 102 -4.67 -11.47 -6.26
N ARG A 103 -3.80 -10.66 -5.67
CA ARG A 103 -2.56 -10.20 -6.32
C ARG A 103 -1.61 -11.35 -6.63
N LEU A 104 -1.40 -12.29 -5.69
CA LEU A 104 -0.58 -13.49 -5.92
C LEU A 104 -1.15 -14.34 -7.07
N ILE A 105 -2.46 -14.53 -7.12
CA ILE A 105 -3.13 -15.27 -8.21
C ILE A 105 -2.96 -14.50 -9.54
N ALA A 106 -3.12 -13.19 -9.54
CA ALA A 106 -2.94 -12.37 -10.73
C ALA A 106 -1.51 -12.46 -11.28
N GLU A 107 -0.49 -12.40 -10.40
CA GLU A 107 0.92 -12.60 -10.80
C GLU A 107 1.13 -13.97 -11.46
N GLN A 108 0.59 -15.03 -10.91
CA GLN A 108 0.69 -16.38 -11.48
C GLN A 108 0.00 -16.49 -12.84
N ILE A 109 -1.22 -15.93 -12.97
CA ILE A 109 -1.99 -15.94 -14.22
C ILE A 109 -1.24 -15.17 -15.31
N ASN A 110 -0.74 -13.97 -14.99
CA ASN A 110 -0.01 -13.14 -15.93
C ASN A 110 1.32 -13.79 -16.35
N ALA A 111 2.08 -14.32 -15.39
CA ALA A 111 3.34 -15.02 -15.66
C ALA A 111 3.15 -16.29 -16.51
N SER A 112 2.03 -16.98 -16.34
CA SER A 112 1.70 -18.20 -17.11
C SER A 112 1.06 -17.91 -18.46
N GLY A 113 0.79 -16.63 -18.79
CA GLY A 113 0.17 -16.22 -20.05
C GLY A 113 -1.25 -16.77 -20.27
N VAL A 114 -1.98 -17.05 -19.19
CA VAL A 114 -3.37 -17.55 -19.29
C VAL A 114 -4.24 -16.48 -19.93
N PRO A 115 -4.88 -16.73 -21.09
CA PRO A 115 -5.72 -15.74 -21.76
C PRO A 115 -7.12 -15.65 -21.11
N GLY A 116 -7.85 -14.58 -21.43
CA GLY A 116 -9.25 -14.39 -21.06
C GLY A 116 -9.48 -13.20 -20.14
N ASP A 117 -10.75 -12.89 -19.95
CA ASP A 117 -11.21 -11.81 -19.10
C ASP A 117 -11.30 -12.24 -17.62
N VAL A 118 -11.59 -11.30 -16.75
CA VAL A 118 -11.79 -11.53 -15.32
C VAL A 118 -13.22 -11.15 -14.92
N ALA A 119 -13.69 -11.71 -13.80
CA ALA A 119 -15.02 -11.45 -13.32
C ALA A 119 -15.06 -11.33 -11.79
N GLU A 120 -15.95 -10.47 -11.30
CA GLU A 120 -16.29 -10.39 -9.88
C GLU A 120 -17.79 -10.63 -9.68
N LEU A 121 -18.12 -11.53 -8.76
CA LEU A 121 -19.47 -11.78 -8.29
C LEU A 121 -19.64 -11.21 -6.88
N GLY A 122 -20.64 -10.33 -6.70
CA GLY A 122 -20.86 -9.61 -5.45
C GLY A 122 -19.93 -8.39 -5.33
N VAL A 123 -20.23 -7.35 -6.10
CA VAL A 123 -19.36 -6.17 -6.28
C VAL A 123 -19.49 -5.16 -5.14
N PHE A 124 -20.70 -5.04 -4.55
CA PHE A 124 -21.04 -4.08 -3.51
C PHE A 124 -20.65 -2.64 -3.90
N ARG A 125 -19.62 -2.04 -3.29
CA ARG A 125 -19.14 -0.68 -3.58
C ARG A 125 -18.05 -0.60 -4.65
N GLY A 126 -17.61 -1.74 -5.18
CA GLY A 126 -16.58 -1.81 -6.20
C GLY A 126 -15.13 -1.69 -5.69
N ASP A 127 -14.92 -1.60 -4.38
CA ASP A 127 -13.56 -1.46 -3.82
C ASP A 127 -12.62 -2.60 -4.25
N PHE A 128 -13.13 -3.81 -4.35
CA PHE A 128 -12.34 -4.97 -4.78
C PHE A 128 -12.23 -5.07 -6.30
N ALA A 129 -13.29 -4.67 -7.03
CA ALA A 129 -13.25 -4.54 -8.49
C ALA A 129 -12.11 -3.63 -8.97
N VAL A 130 -11.89 -2.50 -8.29
CA VAL A 130 -10.76 -1.59 -8.58
C VAL A 130 -9.42 -2.30 -8.41
N GLN A 131 -9.26 -3.13 -7.37
CA GLN A 131 -8.02 -3.89 -7.15
C GLN A 131 -7.81 -4.97 -8.23
N ILE A 132 -8.88 -5.66 -8.64
CA ILE A 132 -8.84 -6.63 -9.74
C ILE A 132 -8.45 -5.94 -11.04
N ASN A 133 -9.10 -4.82 -11.37
CA ASN A 133 -8.80 -4.06 -12.59
C ASN A 133 -7.35 -3.55 -12.63
N ALA A 134 -6.79 -3.14 -11.49
CA ALA A 134 -5.39 -2.72 -11.39
C ALA A 134 -4.41 -3.89 -11.62
N ALA A 135 -4.77 -5.11 -11.19
CA ALA A 135 -3.93 -6.31 -11.34
C ALA A 135 -4.01 -6.93 -12.75
N PHE A 136 -5.08 -6.65 -13.50
CA PHE A 136 -5.38 -7.15 -14.84
C PHE A 136 -5.74 -6.00 -15.78
N SER A 137 -4.88 -4.99 -15.86
CA SER A 137 -5.14 -3.74 -16.58
C SER A 137 -5.33 -3.89 -18.10
N ASP A 138 -4.93 -5.02 -18.67
CA ASP A 138 -5.02 -5.40 -20.07
C ASP A 138 -6.26 -6.27 -20.40
N ARG A 139 -7.11 -6.55 -19.40
CA ARG A 139 -8.27 -7.43 -19.54
C ARG A 139 -9.57 -6.69 -19.24
N THR A 140 -10.68 -7.19 -19.79
CA THR A 140 -12.01 -6.74 -19.40
C THR A 140 -12.39 -7.36 -18.04
N ILE A 141 -12.90 -6.54 -17.13
CA ILE A 141 -13.53 -7.02 -15.91
C ILE A 141 -15.06 -7.04 -16.07
N HIS A 142 -15.67 -8.20 -15.83
CA HIS A 142 -17.11 -8.37 -15.83
C HIS A 142 -17.62 -8.34 -14.39
N LEU A 143 -18.54 -7.43 -14.09
CA LEU A 143 -19.10 -7.23 -12.75
C LEU A 143 -20.51 -7.77 -12.65
N PHE A 144 -20.74 -8.64 -11.68
CA PHE A 144 -22.04 -9.26 -11.44
C PHE A 144 -22.52 -8.92 -10.01
N ASP A 145 -23.59 -8.16 -9.92
CA ASP A 145 -24.26 -7.75 -8.68
C ASP A 145 -25.73 -7.42 -9.01
N THR A 146 -26.57 -7.33 -8.01
CA THR A 146 -27.92 -6.80 -8.19
C THR A 146 -27.91 -5.30 -8.47
N PHE A 147 -26.88 -4.60 -7.94
CA PHE A 147 -26.75 -3.14 -7.96
C PHE A 147 -27.90 -2.39 -7.29
N GLU A 148 -28.72 -3.09 -6.51
CA GLU A 148 -29.88 -2.55 -5.81
C GLU A 148 -29.60 -2.32 -4.30
N GLY A 149 -28.41 -2.78 -3.83
CA GLY A 149 -28.06 -2.78 -2.41
C GLY A 149 -28.78 -3.89 -1.62
N PHE A 150 -28.69 -3.82 -0.29
CA PHE A 150 -29.40 -4.74 0.61
C PHE A 150 -30.76 -4.15 0.96
N CYS A 151 -31.81 -4.94 0.87
CA CYS A 151 -33.13 -4.52 1.36
C CYS A 151 -33.27 -4.80 2.86
N ALA A 152 -34.21 -4.08 3.54
CA ALA A 152 -34.39 -4.17 4.99
C ALA A 152 -34.84 -5.57 5.52
N ALA A 153 -35.04 -6.53 4.62
CA ALA A 153 -35.43 -7.90 4.92
C ALA A 153 -34.24 -8.89 4.82
N ASP A 154 -33.07 -8.45 4.41
CA ASP A 154 -31.83 -9.22 4.37
C ASP A 154 -31.02 -9.02 5.66
#